data_d9edb30d0a1efc6784e74edccf97f913
#
_entry.id   d9edb30d0a1efc6784e74edccf97f913
#
_cell.length_a   1.000
_cell.length_b   1.000
_cell.length_c   1.000
_cell.angle_alpha   90.00
_cell.angle_beta   90.00
_cell.angle_gamma   90.00
#
_symmetry.space_group_name_H-M   'P 1'
#
loop_
_entity.id
_entity.type
_entity.pdbx_description
1 polymer ?
#
loop_
_entity_poly.entity_id
_entity_poly.type
_entity_poly.pdbx_seq_one_letter_code
_entity_poly.pdbx_strand_id
1 'polypeptide(L)'
;YGPREAHKGSMSSTAFHFNRQVLNDGACRLFEGTDGYAHGEQQRDFVYVGDCAQVNLWFMDHPEHRGIFNLGTGRAQTFNEVAQAVLQWHAQHRGVQGKVEYIPFPAHLQGAYQSYTQADLSALRRVGCDQRFMTVAEGVSRYLDWLNAA
;
A
#
# COMPACT_ATOMS: atom_id res chain seq x y z
N TYR A 1 1.97 -3.66 -3.14
CA TYR A 1 1.01 -3.22 -4.15
C TYR A 1 1.72 -2.78 -5.42
N GLY A 2 1.01 -2.81 -6.57
CA GLY A 2 1.57 -2.33 -7.82
C GLY A 2 1.04 -3.07 -9.05
N PRO A 3 1.63 -2.84 -10.24
CA PRO A 3 1.21 -3.43 -11.51
C PRO A 3 1.01 -4.94 -11.49
N ARG A 4 0.04 -5.39 -12.31
CA ARG A 4 -0.23 -6.81 -12.59
C ARG A 4 -0.81 -7.62 -11.43
N GLU A 5 -1.49 -7.00 -10.48
CA GLU A 5 -2.13 -7.73 -9.36
C GLU A 5 -3.63 -8.05 -9.57
N ALA A 6 -4.23 -7.65 -10.68
CA ALA A 6 -5.68 -7.85 -10.94
C ALA A 6 -6.12 -9.33 -10.87
N HIS A 7 -5.23 -10.28 -11.18
CA HIS A 7 -5.50 -11.72 -11.10
C HIS A 7 -5.71 -12.22 -9.67
N LYS A 8 -5.31 -11.44 -8.66
CA LYS A 8 -5.46 -11.81 -7.24
C LYS A 8 -6.90 -11.68 -6.72
N GLY A 9 -7.82 -11.09 -7.49
CA GLY A 9 -9.21 -10.91 -7.11
C GLY A 9 -9.35 -10.13 -5.79
N SER A 10 -10.00 -10.71 -4.80
CA SER A 10 -10.19 -10.10 -3.47
C SER A 10 -8.88 -9.86 -2.70
N MET A 11 -7.80 -10.56 -3.06
CA MET A 11 -6.47 -10.42 -2.45
C MET A 11 -5.60 -9.35 -3.11
N SER A 12 -6.13 -8.62 -4.08
CA SER A 12 -5.47 -7.44 -4.63
C SER A 12 -5.34 -6.36 -3.56
N SER A 13 -4.39 -5.42 -3.76
CA SER A 13 -4.10 -4.40 -2.76
C SER A 13 -5.26 -3.44 -2.51
N THR A 14 -5.23 -2.80 -1.37
CA THR A 14 -6.18 -1.74 -0.99
C THR A 14 -6.21 -0.62 -2.04
N ALA A 15 -5.05 -0.19 -2.56
CA ALA A 15 -5.00 0.82 -3.61
C ALA A 15 -5.74 0.40 -4.89
N PHE A 16 -5.62 -0.88 -5.29
CA PHE A 16 -6.37 -1.43 -6.43
C PHE A 16 -7.88 -1.40 -6.18
N HIS A 17 -8.31 -1.85 -5.01
CA HIS A 17 -9.74 -1.86 -4.67
C HIS A 17 -10.32 -0.45 -4.57
N PHE A 18 -9.61 0.49 -3.94
CA PHE A 18 -10.05 1.87 -3.84
C PHE A 18 -10.15 2.54 -5.22
N ASN A 19 -9.17 2.31 -6.11
CA ASN A 19 -9.26 2.80 -7.49
C ASN A 19 -10.55 2.31 -8.17
N ARG A 20 -10.87 1.03 -8.07
CA ARG A 20 -12.11 0.47 -8.64
C ARG A 20 -13.37 1.04 -7.99
N GLN A 21 -13.37 1.21 -6.68
CA GLN A 21 -14.50 1.79 -5.95
C GLN A 21 -14.75 3.24 -6.37
N VAL A 22 -13.70 4.05 -6.51
CA VAL A 22 -13.85 5.44 -6.98
C VAL A 22 -14.38 5.48 -8.42
N LEU A 23 -13.92 4.60 -9.29
CA LEU A 23 -14.42 4.52 -10.67
C LEU A 23 -15.89 4.10 -10.75
N ASN A 24 -16.35 3.23 -9.85
CA ASN A 24 -17.73 2.72 -9.85
C ASN A 24 -18.70 3.64 -9.09
N ASP A 25 -18.29 4.07 -7.89
CA ASP A 25 -19.22 4.66 -6.90
C ASP A 25 -18.76 6.04 -6.40
N GLY A 26 -17.57 6.50 -6.79
CA GLY A 26 -17.00 7.76 -6.31
C GLY A 26 -16.58 7.74 -4.82
N ALA A 27 -16.37 6.57 -4.22
CA ALA A 27 -16.04 6.47 -2.80
C ALA A 27 -14.96 5.41 -2.53
N CYS A 28 -14.11 5.66 -1.53
CA CYS A 28 -13.25 4.65 -0.92
C CYS A 28 -13.90 4.13 0.36
N ARG A 29 -14.14 2.82 0.47
CA ARG A 29 -14.75 2.21 1.66
C ARG A 29 -13.69 1.58 2.53
N LEU A 30 -13.56 2.12 3.74
CA LEU A 30 -12.62 1.69 4.76
C LEU A 30 -13.39 1.02 5.91
N PHE A 31 -12.70 0.14 6.63
CA PHE A 31 -13.29 -0.43 7.84
C PHE A 31 -13.31 0.58 8.99
N GLU A 32 -14.35 0.49 9.80
CA GLU A 32 -14.40 1.11 11.10
C GLU A 32 -13.25 0.64 11.99
N GLY A 33 -12.98 1.40 13.05
CA GLY A 33 -11.87 1.11 13.96
C GLY A 33 -12.03 -0.21 14.71
N THR A 34 -10.90 -0.86 14.94
CA THR A 34 -10.77 -2.06 15.78
C THR A 34 -9.41 -2.04 16.47
N ASP A 35 -9.23 -2.85 17.52
CA ASP A 35 -7.96 -3.00 18.25
C ASP A 35 -7.39 -1.66 18.79
N GLY A 36 -8.27 -0.73 19.17
CA GLY A 36 -7.86 0.59 19.69
C GLY A 36 -7.56 1.64 18.63
N TYR A 37 -7.68 1.32 17.35
CA TYR A 37 -7.53 2.28 16.25
C TYR A 37 -8.87 2.95 15.91
N ALA A 38 -8.83 4.21 15.52
CA ALA A 38 -9.98 4.91 14.94
C ALA A 38 -10.28 4.39 13.53
N HIS A 39 -11.37 4.87 12.92
CA HIS A 39 -11.83 4.45 11.59
C HIS A 39 -10.74 4.69 10.52
N GLY A 40 -10.31 3.63 9.85
CA GLY A 40 -9.29 3.67 8.80
C GLY A 40 -7.87 3.98 9.28
N GLU A 41 -7.63 4.05 10.60
CA GLU A 41 -6.32 4.37 11.20
C GLU A 41 -5.45 3.15 11.49
N GLN A 42 -5.92 1.94 11.19
CA GLN A 42 -5.06 0.76 11.17
C GLN A 42 -3.91 1.00 10.20
N GLN A 43 -2.73 0.46 10.50
CA GLN A 43 -1.49 0.81 9.81
C GLN A 43 -0.81 -0.40 9.17
N ARG A 44 -0.22 -0.18 8.02
CA ARG A 44 0.61 -1.16 7.30
C ARG A 44 1.87 -0.49 6.75
N ASP A 45 2.90 -1.28 6.63
CA ASP A 45 4.04 -0.92 5.79
C ASP A 45 3.69 -1.24 4.33
N PHE A 46 3.12 -0.24 3.65
CA PHE A 46 2.71 -0.37 2.25
C PHE A 46 3.91 -0.19 1.31
N VAL A 47 4.44 -1.29 0.82
CA VAL A 47 5.59 -1.27 -0.09
C VAL A 47 5.15 -1.35 -1.56
N TYR A 48 5.70 -0.49 -2.41
CA TYR A 48 5.48 -0.53 -3.85
C TYR A 48 6.33 -1.63 -4.51
N VAL A 49 5.75 -2.39 -5.43
CA VAL A 49 6.43 -3.55 -6.06
C VAL A 49 7.70 -3.16 -6.82
N GLY A 50 7.75 -1.95 -7.38
CA GLY A 50 8.96 -1.45 -8.05
C GLY A 50 10.14 -1.29 -7.09
N ASP A 51 9.89 -0.87 -5.85
CA ASP A 51 10.94 -0.78 -4.83
C ASP A 51 11.45 -2.17 -4.42
N CYS A 52 10.53 -3.15 -4.34
CA CYS A 52 10.92 -4.55 -4.12
C CYS A 52 11.83 -5.07 -5.25
N ALA A 53 11.51 -4.74 -6.49
CA ALA A 53 12.33 -5.12 -7.64
C ALA A 53 13.73 -4.46 -7.58
N GLN A 54 13.82 -3.20 -7.18
CA GLN A 54 15.13 -2.52 -7.03
C GLN A 54 16.00 -3.17 -5.98
N VAL A 55 15.44 -3.58 -4.84
CA VAL A 55 16.20 -4.32 -3.81
C VAL A 55 16.68 -5.68 -4.34
N ASN A 56 15.83 -6.39 -5.10
CA ASN A 56 16.26 -7.65 -5.72
C ASN A 56 17.39 -7.45 -6.72
N LEU A 57 17.36 -6.40 -7.54
CA LEU A 57 18.44 -6.05 -8.46
C LEU A 57 19.71 -5.70 -7.69
N TRP A 58 19.58 -4.94 -6.60
CA TRP A 58 20.72 -4.62 -5.74
C TRP A 58 21.40 -5.89 -5.22
N PHE A 59 20.66 -6.91 -4.76
CA PHE A 59 21.25 -8.19 -4.34
C PHE A 59 21.86 -8.98 -5.49
N MET A 60 21.36 -8.85 -6.72
CA MET A 60 22.00 -9.45 -7.88
C MET A 60 23.38 -8.86 -8.16
N ASP A 61 23.55 -7.56 -7.92
CA ASP A 61 24.82 -6.86 -8.07
C ASP A 61 25.78 -7.04 -6.86
N HIS A 62 25.24 -7.55 -5.73
CA HIS A 62 25.98 -7.76 -4.48
C HIS A 62 25.83 -9.22 -3.98
N PRO A 63 26.32 -10.23 -4.75
CA PRO A 63 26.09 -11.64 -4.46
C PRO A 63 26.79 -12.16 -3.20
N GLU A 64 27.72 -11.38 -2.64
CA GLU A 64 28.39 -11.66 -1.36
C GLU A 64 27.43 -11.56 -0.16
N HIS A 65 26.34 -10.76 -0.26
CA HIS A 65 25.34 -10.59 0.80
C HIS A 65 24.27 -11.67 0.72
N ARG A 66 24.26 -12.58 1.69
CA ARG A 66 23.34 -13.72 1.75
C ARG A 66 22.63 -13.73 3.11
N GLY A 67 21.37 -14.16 3.12
CA GLY A 67 20.60 -14.26 4.35
C GLY A 67 19.12 -13.98 4.15
N ILE A 68 18.45 -13.70 5.26
CA ILE A 68 17.02 -13.29 5.30
C ILE A 68 16.99 -11.81 5.63
N PHE A 69 16.34 -11.04 4.79
CA PHE A 69 16.21 -9.59 4.92
C PHE A 69 14.73 -9.21 4.88
N ASN A 70 14.28 -8.44 5.86
CA ASN A 70 12.97 -7.81 5.78
C ASN A 70 12.98 -6.76 4.69
N LEU A 71 11.88 -6.68 3.96
CA LEU A 71 11.67 -5.69 2.92
C LEU A 71 10.34 -4.98 3.12
N GLY A 72 10.38 -3.68 3.17
CA GLY A 72 9.27 -2.76 3.35
C GLY A 72 9.78 -1.33 3.23
N THR A 73 8.98 -0.36 3.60
CA THR A 73 9.41 1.05 3.62
C THR A 73 10.07 1.44 4.94
N GLY A 74 9.88 0.64 6.00
CA GLY A 74 10.24 0.98 7.38
C GLY A 74 9.32 2.04 7.99
N ARG A 75 8.18 2.33 7.34
CA ARG A 75 7.18 3.29 7.79
C ARG A 75 5.79 2.68 7.72
N ALA A 76 5.12 2.58 8.86
CA ALA A 76 3.71 2.25 8.90
C ALA A 76 2.88 3.49 8.49
N GLN A 77 1.93 3.31 7.58
CA GLN A 77 1.00 4.34 7.12
C GLN A 77 -0.43 3.82 7.22
N THR A 78 -1.40 4.73 7.33
CA THR A 78 -2.81 4.36 7.56
C THR A 78 -3.54 3.99 6.27
N PHE A 79 -4.66 3.28 6.40
CA PHE A 79 -5.55 3.07 5.26
C PHE A 79 -6.21 4.37 4.81
N ASN A 80 -6.40 5.34 5.71
CA ASN A 80 -6.85 6.68 5.37
C ASN A 80 -5.86 7.38 4.41
N GLU A 81 -4.54 7.27 4.64
CA GLU A 81 -3.52 7.83 3.74
C GLU A 81 -3.59 7.18 2.35
N VAL A 82 -3.83 5.87 2.27
CA VAL A 82 -4.03 5.19 0.96
C VAL A 82 -5.28 5.72 0.25
N ALA A 83 -6.40 5.85 0.97
CA ALA A 83 -7.63 6.38 0.39
C ALA A 83 -7.47 7.83 -0.08
N GLN A 84 -6.83 8.67 0.71
CA GLN A 84 -6.54 10.06 0.35
C GLN A 84 -5.67 10.16 -0.90
N ALA A 85 -4.62 9.33 -1.01
CA ALA A 85 -3.76 9.30 -2.19
C ALA A 85 -4.54 8.90 -3.46
N VAL A 86 -5.43 7.90 -3.35
CA VAL A 86 -6.29 7.49 -4.48
C VAL A 86 -7.26 8.60 -4.86
N LEU A 87 -7.96 9.20 -3.91
CA LEU A 87 -8.92 10.27 -4.15
C LEU A 87 -8.25 11.51 -4.76
N GLN A 88 -7.07 11.88 -4.26
CA GLN A 88 -6.29 13.00 -4.78
C GLN A 88 -5.90 12.76 -6.25
N TRP A 89 -5.44 11.56 -6.58
CA TRP A 89 -5.10 11.21 -7.95
C TRP A 89 -6.31 11.36 -8.88
N HIS A 90 -7.48 10.83 -8.50
CA HIS A 90 -8.70 10.93 -9.31
C HIS A 90 -9.20 12.37 -9.45
N ALA A 91 -9.07 13.19 -8.40
CA ALA A 91 -9.42 14.61 -8.48
C ALA A 91 -8.51 15.34 -9.48
N GLN A 92 -7.20 15.07 -9.45
CA GLN A 92 -6.22 15.76 -10.30
C GLN A 92 -6.27 15.30 -11.76
N HIS A 93 -6.46 14.01 -12.04
CA HIS A 93 -6.33 13.44 -13.39
C HIS A 93 -7.66 13.21 -14.09
N ARG A 94 -8.76 13.12 -13.34
CA ARG A 94 -10.10 12.81 -13.89
C ARG A 94 -11.19 13.81 -13.49
N GLY A 95 -10.87 14.78 -12.64
CA GLY A 95 -11.85 15.74 -12.12
C GLY A 95 -12.92 15.12 -11.20
N VAL A 96 -12.69 13.87 -10.74
CA VAL A 96 -13.65 13.15 -9.89
C VAL A 96 -13.42 13.52 -8.43
N GLN A 97 -14.43 14.15 -7.81
CA GLN A 97 -14.44 14.44 -6.39
C GLN A 97 -15.06 13.26 -5.65
N GLY A 98 -14.20 12.36 -5.18
CA GLY A 98 -14.62 11.20 -4.40
C GLY A 98 -14.64 11.49 -2.90
N LYS A 99 -15.15 10.52 -2.11
CA LYS A 99 -15.24 10.59 -0.65
C LYS A 99 -14.73 9.32 0.03
N VAL A 100 -14.45 9.43 1.32
CA VAL A 100 -14.22 8.28 2.21
C VAL A 100 -15.56 7.89 2.85
N GLU A 101 -15.84 6.59 2.88
CA GLU A 101 -16.94 5.99 3.62
C GLU A 101 -16.39 4.95 4.58
N TYR A 102 -16.87 4.95 5.82
CA TYR A 102 -16.52 3.91 6.79
C TYR A 102 -17.64 2.87 6.84
N ILE A 103 -17.26 1.60 6.78
CA ILE A 103 -18.17 0.45 6.82
C ILE A 103 -17.86 -0.42 8.04
N PRO A 104 -18.86 -1.12 8.60
CA PRO A 104 -18.65 -1.99 9.75
C PRO A 104 -17.49 -2.95 9.56
N PHE A 105 -16.68 -3.12 10.62
CA PHE A 105 -15.57 -4.06 10.59
C PHE A 105 -16.11 -5.50 10.45
N PRO A 106 -15.63 -6.30 9.46
CA PRO A 106 -16.16 -7.64 9.22
C PRO A 106 -15.93 -8.57 10.42
N ALA A 107 -17.01 -9.20 10.92
CA ALA A 107 -16.94 -10.06 12.10
C ALA A 107 -15.95 -11.23 11.94
N HIS A 108 -15.83 -11.79 10.73
CA HIS A 108 -14.92 -12.91 10.46
C HIS A 108 -13.43 -12.54 10.50
N LEU A 109 -13.10 -11.25 10.51
CA LEU A 109 -11.72 -10.74 10.63
C LEU A 109 -11.36 -10.39 12.07
N GLN A 110 -12.30 -10.35 13.00
CA GLN A 110 -12.02 -10.03 14.40
C GLN A 110 -11.02 -11.03 14.99
N GLY A 111 -10.00 -10.55 15.67
CA GLY A 111 -8.93 -11.35 16.28
C GLY A 111 -7.92 -11.96 15.30
N ALA A 112 -8.18 -11.94 13.99
CA ALA A 112 -7.24 -12.41 12.96
C ALA A 112 -6.65 -11.26 12.10
N TYR A 113 -7.20 -10.06 12.24
CA TYR A 113 -6.76 -8.89 11.48
C TYR A 113 -5.49 -8.28 12.08
N GLN A 114 -4.49 -8.08 11.25
CA GLN A 114 -3.28 -7.38 11.68
C GLN A 114 -3.53 -5.88 11.62
N SER A 115 -3.67 -5.23 12.76
CA SER A 115 -3.94 -3.78 12.84
C SER A 115 -2.68 -2.92 12.66
N TYR A 116 -1.49 -3.52 12.76
CA TYR A 116 -0.20 -2.84 12.56
C TYR A 116 0.84 -3.76 11.93
N THR A 117 1.58 -3.27 10.94
CA THR A 117 2.82 -3.88 10.45
C THR A 117 3.84 -2.82 10.06
N GLN A 118 5.12 -3.08 10.38
CA GLN A 118 6.24 -2.24 9.94
C GLN A 118 7.48 -3.12 9.79
N ALA A 119 8.18 -3.00 8.68
CA ALA A 119 9.42 -3.74 8.46
C ALA A 119 10.59 -3.12 9.25
N ASP A 120 11.35 -3.95 9.93
CA ASP A 120 12.67 -3.58 10.44
C ASP A 120 13.69 -3.74 9.31
N LEU A 121 14.21 -2.63 8.82
CA LEU A 121 15.19 -2.58 7.74
C LEU A 121 16.64 -2.62 8.20
N SER A 122 16.90 -2.77 9.50
CA SER A 122 18.26 -2.68 10.06
C SER A 122 19.24 -3.66 9.42
N ALA A 123 18.80 -4.90 9.15
CA ALA A 123 19.63 -5.91 8.47
C ALA A 123 19.96 -5.50 7.03
N LEU A 124 18.99 -4.99 6.29
CA LEU A 124 19.15 -4.51 4.91
C LEU A 124 20.12 -3.32 4.84
N ARG A 125 19.97 -2.35 5.75
CA ARG A 125 20.85 -1.18 5.84
C ARG A 125 22.27 -1.53 6.26
N ARG A 126 22.43 -2.51 7.14
CA ARG A 126 23.76 -2.97 7.61
C ARG A 126 24.62 -3.54 6.48
N VAL A 127 24.01 -4.13 5.46
CA VAL A 127 24.74 -4.64 4.27
C VAL A 127 24.94 -3.58 3.19
N GLY A 128 24.55 -2.32 3.45
CA GLY A 128 24.78 -1.20 2.55
C GLY A 128 23.69 -0.97 1.50
N CYS A 129 22.57 -1.65 1.59
CA CYS A 129 21.43 -1.37 0.69
C CYS A 129 20.66 -0.14 1.18
N ASP A 130 20.97 1.03 0.65
CA ASP A 130 20.37 2.33 1.02
C ASP A 130 19.21 2.73 0.12
N GLN A 131 18.56 1.77 -0.54
CA GLN A 131 17.40 2.00 -1.39
C GLN A 131 16.36 2.88 -0.68
N ARG A 132 15.99 4.00 -1.32
CA ARG A 132 14.85 4.82 -0.89
C ARG A 132 13.56 4.16 -1.33
N PHE A 133 12.63 3.99 -0.41
CA PHE A 133 11.29 3.47 -0.68
C PHE A 133 10.30 4.63 -0.88
N MET A 134 9.36 4.44 -1.79
CA MET A 134 8.28 5.39 -2.02
C MET A 134 7.34 5.46 -0.81
N THR A 135 6.85 6.65 -0.52
CA THR A 135 5.70 6.83 0.38
C THR A 135 4.43 6.30 -0.26
N VAL A 136 3.35 6.14 0.52
CA VAL A 136 2.03 5.79 -0.01
C VAL A 136 1.61 6.76 -1.11
N ALA A 137 1.76 8.06 -0.89
CA ALA A 137 1.37 9.07 -1.87
C ALA A 137 2.10 8.90 -3.22
N GLU A 138 3.43 8.71 -3.17
CA GLU A 138 4.27 8.54 -4.37
C GLU A 138 3.94 7.23 -5.11
N GLY A 139 3.92 6.12 -4.38
CA GLY A 139 3.72 4.80 -4.97
C GLY A 139 2.29 4.58 -5.47
N VAL A 140 1.27 5.10 -4.75
CA VAL A 140 -0.13 5.03 -5.20
C VAL A 140 -0.31 5.86 -6.46
N SER A 141 0.21 7.10 -6.52
CA SER A 141 0.13 7.91 -7.73
C SER A 141 0.72 7.16 -8.94
N ARG A 142 1.96 6.65 -8.80
CA ARG A 142 2.61 5.88 -9.87
C ARG A 142 1.83 4.63 -10.27
N TYR A 143 1.21 3.95 -9.31
CA TYR A 143 0.41 2.77 -9.60
C TYR A 143 -0.89 3.12 -10.33
N LEU A 144 -1.56 4.18 -9.95
CA LEU A 144 -2.78 4.63 -10.60
C LEU A 144 -2.53 5.15 -12.01
N ASP A 145 -1.38 5.80 -12.27
CA ASP A 145 -0.95 6.14 -13.63
C ASP A 145 -0.91 4.89 -14.51
N TRP A 146 -0.34 3.79 -14.00
CA TRP A 146 -0.27 2.53 -14.73
C TRP A 146 -1.65 1.86 -14.88
N LEU A 147 -2.46 1.82 -13.81
CA LEU A 147 -3.80 1.18 -13.83
C LEU A 147 -4.78 1.87 -14.76
N ASN A 148 -4.62 3.17 -14.94
CA ASN A 148 -5.54 4.01 -15.69
C ASN A 148 -4.91 4.54 -16.99
N ALA A 149 -3.73 4.09 -17.37
CA ALA A 149 -3.18 4.30 -18.69
C ALA A 149 -4.10 3.62 -19.70
N ALA A 150 -4.66 4.43 -20.63
CA ALA A 150 -5.57 3.97 -21.68
C ALA A 150 -4.81 3.14 -22.72
#